data_4f38ceace2502212cd0a58e7623bec5c
#
_entry.id   4f38ceace2502212cd0a58e7623bec5c
#
_cell.length_a   1.000
_cell.length_b   1.000
_cell.length_c   1.000
_cell.angle_alpha   90.00
_cell.angle_beta   90.00
_cell.angle_gamma   90.00
#
_symmetry.space_group_name_H-M   'P 1'
#
loop_
_entity.id
_entity.type
_entity.pdbx_description
1 polymer ?
#
loop_
_entity_poly.entity_id
_entity_poly.type
_entity_poly.pdbx_seq_one_letter_code
_entity_poly.pdbx_strand_id
1 'polypeptide(L)'
;MLVTAFLTACASPITARVTRFNQWPADTAGSTFSYLTPMDPTRELEQATYESHVQAELEKQGFRRAPAGQVGRLQVEVTTASHGEQRNYLTPVYQDNYVYLPPYRDAAGRFFPGFWAPDPFGPRYVGERQVSLTLQISSLRLRILDTKGSTPDKPRTVFESRVVYEGGGIDLAVLVPYLVRAMFDEFPGQNGQVRTVQFDRKTGALIKK
;
A
#
# COMPACT_ATOMS: atom_id res chain seq x y z
N MET A 1 6.04 -39.27 18.33
CA MET A 1 5.77 -38.50 17.12
C MET A 1 5.37 -37.10 17.54
N LEU A 2 6.26 -36.10 17.37
CA LEU A 2 6.00 -34.71 17.76
C LEU A 2 5.33 -34.03 16.57
N VAL A 3 4.04 -33.70 16.68
CA VAL A 3 3.31 -32.92 15.66
C VAL A 3 3.63 -31.44 15.91
N THR A 4 4.54 -30.92 15.11
CA THR A 4 4.86 -29.48 15.11
C THR A 4 3.73 -28.75 14.39
N ALA A 5 2.81 -28.11 15.13
CA ALA A 5 1.79 -27.24 14.57
C ALA A 5 2.46 -25.95 14.08
N PHE A 6 2.57 -25.79 12.76
CA PHE A 6 2.98 -24.51 12.14
C PHE A 6 1.85 -23.50 12.32
N LEU A 7 2.01 -22.59 13.28
CA LEU A 7 1.21 -21.37 13.38
C LEU A 7 1.57 -20.46 12.19
N THR A 8 0.80 -20.54 11.11
CA THR A 8 0.88 -19.58 10.01
C THR A 8 0.31 -18.25 10.47
N ALA A 9 1.18 -17.38 11.01
CA ALA A 9 0.80 -16.00 11.27
C ALA A 9 0.40 -15.36 9.94
N CYS A 10 -0.87 -14.99 9.77
CA CYS A 10 -1.38 -14.24 8.62
C CYS A 10 -0.78 -12.83 8.65
N ALA A 11 0.29 -12.59 7.90
CA ALA A 11 0.78 -11.24 7.66
C ALA A 11 -0.19 -10.54 6.69
N SER A 12 -0.73 -9.38 7.07
CA SER A 12 -1.57 -8.58 6.17
C SER A 12 -0.83 -8.25 4.88
N PRO A 13 -1.46 -8.37 3.71
CA PRO A 13 -0.84 -8.07 2.43
C PRO A 13 -0.49 -6.58 2.31
N ILE A 14 0.54 -6.27 1.52
CA ILE A 14 0.84 -4.90 1.11
C ILE A 14 -0.15 -4.54 0.01
N THR A 15 -1.04 -3.59 0.29
CA THR A 15 -2.06 -3.13 -0.66
C THR A 15 -1.67 -1.75 -1.18
N ALA A 16 -1.47 -1.64 -2.49
CA ALA A 16 -1.10 -0.42 -3.18
C ALA A 16 -2.21 0.02 -4.14
N ARG A 17 -2.61 1.29 -4.07
CA ARG A 17 -3.58 1.91 -4.98
C ARG A 17 -2.83 2.69 -6.05
N VAL A 18 -2.99 2.29 -7.31
CA VAL A 18 -2.33 2.86 -8.47
C VAL A 18 -3.30 3.71 -9.25
N THR A 19 -2.91 4.94 -9.57
CA THR A 19 -3.63 5.82 -10.51
C THR A 19 -2.67 6.16 -11.65
N ARG A 20 -3.15 6.09 -12.90
CA ARG A 20 -2.34 6.31 -14.10
C ARG A 20 -3.02 7.25 -15.07
N PHE A 21 -2.20 8.11 -15.68
CA PHE A 21 -2.58 8.93 -16.82
C PHE A 21 -1.50 8.77 -17.89
N ASN A 22 -1.89 8.47 -19.11
CA ASN A 22 -0.92 8.32 -20.18
C ASN A 22 -1.46 8.79 -21.54
N GLN A 23 -0.54 9.28 -22.36
CA GLN A 23 -0.66 9.52 -23.79
C GLN A 23 0.54 8.87 -24.47
N TRP A 24 0.68 7.56 -24.27
CA TRP A 24 1.87 6.80 -24.62
C TRP A 24 2.06 6.75 -26.14
N PRO A 25 3.19 7.26 -26.70
CA PRO A 25 3.43 7.22 -28.13
C PRO A 25 3.77 5.81 -28.62
N ALA A 26 3.20 5.41 -29.75
CA ALA A 26 3.41 4.07 -30.32
C ALA A 26 4.87 3.82 -30.76
N ASP A 27 5.65 4.89 -31.05
CA ASP A 27 7.01 4.85 -31.56
C ASP A 27 8.09 4.88 -30.47
N THR A 28 7.75 4.57 -29.22
CA THR A 28 8.70 4.59 -28.08
C THR A 28 9.37 3.25 -27.79
N ALA A 29 8.95 2.16 -28.46
CA ALA A 29 9.55 0.85 -28.25
C ALA A 29 11.08 0.88 -28.43
N GLY A 30 11.83 0.32 -27.46
CA GLY A 30 13.29 0.28 -27.46
C GLY A 30 13.99 1.61 -27.27
N SER A 31 13.26 2.69 -26.96
CA SER A 31 13.85 4.00 -26.71
C SER A 31 14.77 4.00 -25.49
N THR A 32 15.69 4.96 -25.47
CA THR A 32 16.55 5.20 -24.30
C THR A 32 15.87 6.12 -23.31
N PHE A 33 16.17 5.92 -22.02
CA PHE A 33 15.73 6.81 -20.96
C PHE A 33 16.88 7.35 -20.12
N SER A 34 16.69 8.49 -19.51
CA SER A 34 17.59 9.09 -18.51
C SER A 34 16.76 9.66 -17.37
N TYR A 35 17.34 9.74 -16.19
CA TYR A 35 16.68 10.40 -15.06
C TYR A 35 16.84 11.90 -15.12
N LEU A 36 15.83 12.63 -14.67
CA LEU A 36 15.96 14.06 -14.37
C LEU A 36 16.78 14.21 -13.08
N THR A 37 17.64 15.23 -13.05
CA THR A 37 18.45 15.53 -11.87
C THR A 37 17.55 15.74 -10.64
N PRO A 38 17.85 15.10 -9.50
CA PRO A 38 17.09 15.29 -8.26
C PRO A 38 17.12 16.75 -7.82
N MET A 39 16.01 17.25 -7.31
CA MET A 39 15.94 18.62 -6.74
C MET A 39 16.63 18.71 -5.37
N ASP A 40 16.84 17.60 -4.67
CA ASP A 40 17.44 17.56 -3.34
C ASP A 40 18.73 16.73 -3.34
N PRO A 41 19.90 17.36 -3.34
CA PRO A 41 21.18 16.66 -3.33
C PRO A 41 21.47 15.92 -2.02
N THR A 42 20.76 16.21 -0.92
CA THR A 42 20.97 15.53 0.37
C THR A 42 20.41 14.10 0.39
N ARG A 43 19.59 13.73 -0.60
CA ARG A 43 18.96 12.41 -0.72
C ARG A 43 19.47 11.61 -1.92
N GLU A 44 20.65 11.92 -2.41
CA GLU A 44 21.19 11.33 -3.64
C GLU A 44 21.25 9.79 -3.60
N LEU A 45 21.76 9.18 -2.52
CA LEU A 45 21.88 7.72 -2.41
C LEU A 45 20.51 7.03 -2.31
N GLU A 46 19.59 7.63 -1.56
CA GLU A 46 18.24 7.13 -1.45
C GLU A 46 17.53 7.17 -2.81
N GLN A 47 17.63 8.31 -3.48
CA GLN A 47 17.04 8.55 -4.79
C GLN A 47 17.62 7.57 -5.83
N ALA A 48 18.95 7.39 -5.88
CA ALA A 48 19.60 6.43 -6.77
C ALA A 48 19.12 4.98 -6.56
N THR A 49 18.87 4.61 -5.30
CA THR A 49 18.33 3.29 -4.96
C THR A 49 16.91 3.14 -5.51
N TYR A 50 16.06 4.14 -5.35
CA TYR A 50 14.68 4.10 -5.86
C TYR A 50 14.62 4.10 -7.39
N GLU A 51 15.47 4.90 -8.02
CA GLU A 51 15.65 4.91 -9.47
C GLU A 51 16.13 3.56 -10.02
N SER A 52 16.97 2.83 -9.27
CA SER A 52 17.43 1.50 -9.69
C SER A 52 16.26 0.49 -9.79
N HIS A 53 15.28 0.56 -8.88
CA HIS A 53 14.08 -0.27 -8.97
C HIS A 53 13.22 0.09 -10.18
N VAL A 54 13.06 1.40 -10.47
CA VAL A 54 12.34 1.88 -11.66
C VAL A 54 13.06 1.47 -12.93
N GLN A 55 14.40 1.57 -12.97
CA GLN A 55 15.23 1.12 -14.08
C GLN A 55 14.97 -0.34 -14.41
N ALA A 56 15.01 -1.21 -13.40
CA ALA A 56 14.79 -2.65 -13.60
C ALA A 56 13.42 -2.95 -14.25
N GLU A 57 12.38 -2.20 -13.87
CA GLU A 57 11.05 -2.38 -14.50
C GLU A 57 11.00 -1.78 -15.92
N LEU A 58 11.59 -0.61 -16.17
CA LEU A 58 11.69 -0.03 -17.52
C LEU A 58 12.46 -0.95 -18.48
N GLU A 59 13.56 -1.56 -18.01
CA GLU A 59 14.33 -2.51 -18.81
C GLU A 59 13.53 -3.78 -19.15
N LYS A 60 12.69 -4.28 -18.23
CA LYS A 60 11.74 -5.37 -18.53
C LYS A 60 10.71 -5.00 -19.60
N GLN A 61 10.36 -3.71 -19.70
CA GLN A 61 9.49 -3.20 -20.78
C GLN A 61 10.23 -2.96 -22.09
N GLY A 62 11.55 -3.26 -22.16
CA GLY A 62 12.39 -3.13 -23.33
C GLY A 62 13.02 -1.75 -23.55
N PHE A 63 12.93 -0.85 -22.58
CA PHE A 63 13.66 0.43 -22.62
C PHE A 63 15.11 0.23 -22.21
N ARG A 64 15.99 1.14 -22.61
CA ARG A 64 17.43 1.08 -22.31
C ARG A 64 17.87 2.37 -21.63
N ARG A 65 18.70 2.25 -20.59
CA ARG A 65 19.29 3.44 -19.99
C ARG A 65 20.25 4.12 -20.98
N ALA A 66 20.15 5.44 -21.09
CA ALA A 66 21.10 6.22 -21.89
C ALA A 66 22.50 6.16 -21.26
N PRO A 67 23.58 6.21 -22.05
CA PRO A 67 24.94 6.33 -21.52
C PRO A 67 25.10 7.54 -20.61
N ALA A 68 26.04 7.46 -19.67
CA ALA A 68 26.30 8.56 -18.75
C ALA A 68 26.59 9.88 -19.51
N GLY A 69 25.98 10.96 -19.06
CA GLY A 69 26.08 12.27 -19.68
C GLY A 69 25.24 12.49 -20.94
N GLN A 70 24.48 11.48 -21.38
CA GLN A 70 23.56 11.61 -22.50
C GLN A 70 22.12 11.67 -22.04
N VAL A 71 21.32 12.52 -22.69
CA VAL A 71 19.89 12.62 -22.46
C VAL A 71 19.17 11.56 -23.28
N GLY A 72 18.40 10.69 -22.63
CA GLY A 72 17.55 9.73 -23.31
C GLY A 72 16.34 10.39 -23.96
N ARG A 73 15.70 9.70 -24.93
CA ARG A 73 14.42 10.16 -25.49
C ARG A 73 13.36 10.33 -24.41
N LEU A 74 13.34 9.41 -23.45
CA LEU A 74 12.41 9.47 -22.31
C LEU A 74 13.16 10.03 -21.09
N GLN A 75 12.63 11.08 -20.50
CA GLN A 75 13.15 11.63 -19.25
C GLN A 75 12.24 11.18 -18.10
N VAL A 76 12.83 10.53 -17.13
CA VAL A 76 12.12 9.88 -16.02
C VAL A 76 12.34 10.67 -14.74
N GLU A 77 11.25 11.02 -14.07
CA GLU A 77 11.27 11.65 -12.77
C GLU A 77 10.59 10.73 -11.75
N VAL A 78 11.26 10.45 -10.66
CA VAL A 78 10.78 9.62 -9.56
C VAL A 78 10.71 10.47 -8.31
N THR A 79 9.54 10.53 -7.67
CA THR A 79 9.35 11.29 -6.43
C THR A 79 8.67 10.41 -5.40
N THR A 80 9.16 10.46 -4.18
CA THR A 80 8.58 9.72 -3.04
C THR A 80 8.17 10.68 -1.94
N ALA A 81 7.10 10.32 -1.23
CA ALA A 81 6.67 11.01 -0.03
C ALA A 81 6.13 10.02 0.98
N SER A 82 6.38 10.28 2.28
CA SER A 82 5.83 9.48 3.37
C SER A 82 5.52 10.39 4.55
N HIS A 83 4.33 10.20 5.15
CA HIS A 83 3.89 10.94 6.33
C HIS A 83 2.94 10.10 7.16
N GLY A 84 2.88 10.43 8.46
CA GLY A 84 1.90 9.85 9.38
C GLY A 84 0.61 10.68 9.37
N GLU A 85 -0.54 10.01 9.33
CA GLU A 85 -1.87 10.61 9.47
C GLU A 85 -2.58 9.99 10.66
N GLN A 86 -3.02 10.81 11.60
CA GLN A 86 -3.81 10.35 12.75
C GLN A 86 -5.29 10.35 12.38
N ARG A 87 -5.92 9.18 12.49
CA ARG A 87 -7.38 9.03 12.30
C ARG A 87 -8.04 8.62 13.61
N ASN A 88 -9.15 9.24 13.90
CA ASN A 88 -9.96 8.95 15.07
C ASN A 88 -11.20 8.16 14.66
N TYR A 89 -11.43 7.06 15.37
CA TYR A 89 -12.59 6.19 15.18
C TYR A 89 -13.40 6.11 16.48
N LEU A 90 -14.70 6.08 16.37
CA LEU A 90 -15.57 5.73 17.47
C LEU A 90 -15.77 4.21 17.46
N THR A 91 -15.43 3.57 18.57
CA THR A 91 -15.56 2.14 18.73
C THR A 91 -16.60 1.88 19.82
N PRO A 92 -17.62 1.06 19.56
CA PRO A 92 -18.62 0.75 20.57
C PRO A 92 -17.98 0.00 21.74
N VAL A 93 -18.39 0.37 22.96
CA VAL A 93 -17.95 -0.25 24.20
C VAL A 93 -19.11 -1.07 24.74
N TYR A 94 -18.84 -2.33 25.00
CA TYR A 94 -19.78 -3.27 25.61
C TYR A 94 -19.25 -3.66 26.99
N GLN A 95 -20.16 -3.78 27.91
CA GLN A 95 -19.89 -4.23 29.28
C GLN A 95 -20.63 -5.53 29.55
N ASP A 96 -19.92 -6.50 30.10
CA ASP A 96 -20.54 -7.75 30.53
C ASP A 96 -21.63 -7.46 31.56
N ASN A 97 -22.81 -7.99 31.35
CA ASN A 97 -23.94 -7.88 32.25
C ASN A 97 -24.23 -9.23 32.89
N TYR A 98 -24.55 -9.19 34.17
CA TYR A 98 -24.90 -10.38 34.94
C TYR A 98 -26.28 -10.19 35.50
N VAL A 99 -27.08 -11.26 35.49
CA VAL A 99 -28.43 -11.33 36.09
C VAL A 99 -28.39 -12.28 37.27
N TYR A 100 -29.08 -11.88 38.32
CA TYR A 100 -29.25 -12.75 39.48
C TYR A 100 -30.42 -13.74 39.20
N LEU A 101 -30.09 -15.03 39.16
CA LEU A 101 -31.06 -16.10 39.09
C LEU A 101 -31.47 -16.46 40.54
N PRO A 102 -32.75 -16.30 40.89
CA PRO A 102 -33.20 -16.57 42.26
C PRO A 102 -33.11 -18.07 42.60
N PRO A 103 -33.02 -18.43 43.88
CA PRO A 103 -33.06 -19.81 44.29
C PRO A 103 -34.35 -20.49 43.86
N TYR A 104 -34.26 -21.73 43.43
CA TYR A 104 -35.41 -22.52 43.02
C TYR A 104 -35.32 -23.98 43.48
N ARG A 105 -36.44 -24.71 43.46
CA ARG A 105 -36.49 -26.16 43.62
C ARG A 105 -36.93 -26.80 42.31
N ASP A 106 -36.31 -27.89 41.93
CA ASP A 106 -36.72 -28.64 40.77
C ASP A 106 -37.95 -29.53 41.07
N ALA A 107 -38.46 -30.22 40.04
CA ALA A 107 -39.59 -31.12 40.16
C ALA A 107 -39.35 -32.32 41.12
N ALA A 108 -38.10 -32.64 41.43
CA ALA A 108 -37.71 -33.70 42.38
C ALA A 108 -37.49 -33.13 43.80
N GLY A 109 -37.81 -31.85 44.05
CA GLY A 109 -37.68 -31.15 45.33
C GLY A 109 -36.22 -30.73 45.69
N ARG A 110 -35.25 -30.89 44.83
CA ARG A 110 -33.87 -30.47 45.07
C ARG A 110 -33.74 -28.96 45.05
N PHE A 111 -33.09 -28.43 46.07
CA PHE A 111 -32.86 -26.99 46.23
C PHE A 111 -31.60 -26.54 45.45
N PHE A 112 -31.74 -25.49 44.64
CA PHE A 112 -30.66 -24.80 43.98
C PHE A 112 -30.56 -23.37 44.52
N PRO A 113 -29.40 -22.96 45.10
CA PRO A 113 -29.22 -21.60 45.59
C PRO A 113 -29.22 -20.61 44.43
N GLY A 114 -29.62 -19.38 44.72
CA GLY A 114 -29.50 -18.30 43.73
C GLY A 114 -28.04 -17.97 43.41
N PHE A 115 -27.76 -17.60 42.18
CA PHE A 115 -26.45 -17.25 41.72
C PHE A 115 -26.49 -16.17 40.62
N TRP A 116 -25.38 -15.48 40.43
CA TRP A 116 -25.19 -14.56 39.32
C TRP A 116 -24.74 -15.34 38.09
N ALA A 117 -25.46 -15.18 36.98
CA ALA A 117 -25.11 -15.77 35.69
C ALA A 117 -24.90 -14.66 34.64
N PRO A 118 -24.09 -14.89 33.60
CA PRO A 118 -24.04 -13.99 32.48
C PRO A 118 -25.43 -13.73 31.91
N ASP A 119 -25.75 -12.49 31.53
CA ASP A 119 -27.01 -12.16 30.91
C ASP A 119 -27.18 -12.96 29.60
N PRO A 120 -28.25 -13.73 29.41
CA PRO A 120 -28.49 -14.49 28.19
C PRO A 120 -28.62 -13.61 26.92
N PHE A 121 -28.88 -12.33 27.08
CA PHE A 121 -28.91 -11.36 25.99
C PHE A 121 -27.54 -10.80 25.64
N GLY A 122 -26.48 -11.21 26.35
CA GLY A 122 -25.10 -10.82 26.10
C GLY A 122 -24.68 -9.47 26.70
N PRO A 123 -23.50 -8.97 26.33
CA PRO A 123 -22.96 -7.72 26.83
C PRO A 123 -23.84 -6.52 26.46
N ARG A 124 -24.01 -5.60 27.39
CA ARG A 124 -24.76 -4.38 27.20
C ARG A 124 -23.91 -3.30 26.57
N TYR A 125 -24.42 -2.63 25.53
CA TYR A 125 -23.81 -1.41 24.99
C TYR A 125 -23.86 -0.30 26.03
N VAL A 126 -22.69 0.31 26.33
CA VAL A 126 -22.55 1.35 27.34
C VAL A 126 -22.07 2.69 26.78
N GLY A 127 -21.79 2.75 25.48
CA GLY A 127 -21.37 3.99 24.84
C GLY A 127 -20.28 3.74 23.79
N GLU A 128 -19.60 4.80 23.41
CA GLU A 128 -18.51 4.78 22.44
C GLU A 128 -17.21 5.30 23.07
N ARG A 129 -16.12 4.73 22.62
CA ARG A 129 -14.78 5.20 22.97
C ARG A 129 -14.07 5.65 21.72
N GLN A 130 -13.48 6.85 21.78
CA GLN A 130 -12.61 7.32 20.72
C GLN A 130 -11.27 6.57 20.77
N VAL A 131 -10.91 5.98 19.63
CA VAL A 131 -9.61 5.31 19.42
C VAL A 131 -8.88 6.07 18.33
N SER A 132 -7.67 6.50 18.61
CA SER A 132 -6.79 7.14 17.64
C SER A 132 -5.84 6.12 17.04
N LEU A 133 -5.79 6.04 15.73
CA LEU A 133 -4.88 5.19 14.98
C LEU A 133 -3.99 6.06 14.10
N THR A 134 -2.67 5.88 14.20
CA THR A 134 -1.72 6.51 13.28
C THR A 134 -1.48 5.60 12.10
N LEU A 135 -1.84 6.07 10.91
CA LEU A 135 -1.59 5.39 9.64
C LEU A 135 -0.39 6.03 8.97
N GLN A 136 0.46 5.20 8.37
CA GLN A 136 1.54 5.64 7.48
C GLN A 136 0.98 5.72 6.07
N ILE A 137 1.08 6.90 5.45
CA ILE A 137 0.75 7.10 4.04
C ILE A 137 2.06 7.29 3.30
N SER A 138 2.39 6.33 2.43
CA SER A 138 3.58 6.36 1.59
C SER A 138 3.17 6.41 0.13
N SER A 139 3.79 7.25 -0.68
CA SER A 139 3.49 7.38 -2.09
C SER A 139 4.75 7.44 -2.94
N LEU A 140 4.64 6.86 -4.13
CA LEU A 140 5.61 6.94 -5.22
C LEU A 140 4.92 7.58 -6.42
N ARG A 141 5.52 8.59 -7.02
CA ARG A 141 5.10 9.21 -8.27
C ARG A 141 6.18 9.02 -9.32
N LEU A 142 5.77 8.59 -10.48
CA LEU A 142 6.59 8.47 -11.68
C LEU A 142 6.01 9.37 -12.76
N ARG A 143 6.85 10.20 -13.35
CA ARG A 143 6.52 11.00 -14.52
C ARG A 143 7.54 10.71 -15.63
N ILE A 144 7.05 10.45 -16.84
CA ILE A 144 7.89 10.23 -18.00
C ILE A 144 7.55 11.29 -19.04
N LEU A 145 8.60 11.98 -19.48
CA LEU A 145 8.54 13.02 -20.51
C LEU A 145 9.15 12.46 -21.80
N ASP A 146 8.55 12.76 -22.94
CA ASP A 146 9.14 12.46 -24.26
C ASP A 146 9.84 13.71 -24.78
N THR A 147 11.17 13.65 -24.96
CA THR A 147 11.94 14.78 -25.52
C THR A 147 11.54 15.09 -26.97
N LYS A 148 11.00 14.09 -27.69
CA LYS A 148 10.44 14.28 -29.03
C LYS A 148 9.13 15.10 -28.95
N GLY A 149 9.20 16.35 -29.41
CA GLY A 149 8.07 17.28 -29.33
C GLY A 149 7.95 18.03 -28.00
N SER A 150 8.93 17.92 -27.10
CA SER A 150 9.10 18.77 -25.94
C SER A 150 9.86 20.05 -26.32
N THR A 151 9.48 21.17 -25.68
CA THR A 151 10.27 22.41 -25.66
C THR A 151 10.60 22.75 -24.20
N PRO A 152 11.64 23.58 -23.91
CA PRO A 152 11.97 23.98 -22.55
C PRO A 152 10.76 24.52 -21.77
N ASP A 153 9.92 25.32 -22.45
CA ASP A 153 8.76 25.96 -21.85
C ASP A 153 7.52 25.07 -21.80
N LYS A 154 7.51 23.97 -22.58
CA LYS A 154 6.37 23.05 -22.66
C LYS A 154 6.86 21.58 -22.76
N PRO A 155 7.26 20.98 -21.65
CA PRO A 155 7.64 19.58 -21.61
C PRO A 155 6.43 18.69 -21.89
N ARG A 156 6.62 17.68 -22.74
CA ARG A 156 5.57 16.72 -23.12
C ARG A 156 5.57 15.53 -22.16
N THR A 157 4.68 15.57 -21.18
CA THR A 157 4.45 14.39 -20.32
C THR A 157 3.65 13.34 -21.08
N VAL A 158 4.18 12.12 -21.18
CA VAL A 158 3.55 10.99 -21.88
C VAL A 158 3.03 9.92 -20.92
N PHE A 159 3.53 9.91 -19.70
CA PHE A 159 3.08 9.01 -18.64
C PHE A 159 3.20 9.68 -17.28
N GLU A 160 2.18 9.54 -16.47
CA GLU A 160 2.17 9.93 -15.07
C GLU A 160 1.44 8.85 -14.27
N SER A 161 2.08 8.37 -13.22
CA SER A 161 1.47 7.41 -12.31
C SER A 161 1.77 7.78 -10.87
N ARG A 162 0.79 7.56 -10.03
CA ARG A 162 0.92 7.68 -8.57
C ARG A 162 0.46 6.39 -7.91
N VAL A 163 1.31 5.86 -7.06
CA VAL A 163 0.99 4.69 -6.22
C VAL A 163 0.98 5.12 -4.77
N VAL A 164 -0.05 4.73 -4.04
CA VAL A 164 -0.24 5.07 -2.63
C VAL A 164 -0.41 3.79 -1.84
N TYR A 165 0.38 3.66 -0.79
CA TYR A 165 0.19 2.70 0.31
C TYR A 165 -0.35 3.43 1.51
N GLU A 166 -1.37 2.87 2.14
CA GLU A 166 -1.95 3.33 3.39
C GLU A 166 -2.05 2.15 4.36
N GLY A 167 -1.37 2.23 5.49
CA GLY A 167 -1.35 1.11 6.42
C GLY A 167 -0.48 1.32 7.64
N GLY A 168 -0.11 0.22 8.31
CA GLY A 168 0.82 0.24 9.43
C GLY A 168 2.22 0.70 9.02
N GLY A 169 3.02 1.14 10.00
CA GLY A 169 4.36 1.68 9.77
C GLY A 169 5.28 0.65 9.10
N ILE A 170 5.44 0.78 7.79
CA ILE A 170 6.47 0.09 7.01
C ILE A 170 7.35 1.18 6.41
N ASP A 171 8.65 1.04 6.58
CA ASP A 171 9.62 2.00 6.05
C ASP A 171 9.50 2.14 4.54
N LEU A 172 9.63 3.37 4.05
CA LEU A 172 9.51 3.68 2.63
C LEU A 172 10.48 2.86 1.78
N ALA A 173 11.71 2.68 2.26
CA ALA A 173 12.72 1.87 1.57
C ALA A 173 12.29 0.41 1.34
N VAL A 174 11.51 -0.16 2.28
CA VAL A 174 10.95 -1.51 2.14
C VAL A 174 9.74 -1.52 1.21
N LEU A 175 8.98 -0.43 1.15
CA LEU A 175 7.78 -0.32 0.32
C LEU A 175 8.08 -0.05 -1.15
N VAL A 176 9.10 0.77 -1.46
CA VAL A 176 9.38 1.23 -2.83
C VAL A 176 9.45 0.10 -3.86
N PRO A 177 10.10 -1.05 -3.62
CA PRO A 177 10.09 -2.15 -4.59
C PRO A 177 8.68 -2.64 -4.96
N TYR A 178 7.77 -2.68 -3.99
CA TYR A 178 6.37 -3.07 -4.22
C TYR A 178 5.58 -1.99 -4.95
N LEU A 179 5.79 -0.71 -4.57
CA LEU A 179 5.13 0.42 -5.21
C LEU A 179 5.55 0.54 -6.69
N VAL A 180 6.84 0.34 -6.98
CA VAL A 180 7.35 0.32 -8.35
C VAL A 180 6.73 -0.82 -9.15
N ARG A 181 6.75 -2.06 -8.63
CA ARG A 181 6.12 -3.20 -9.31
C ARG A 181 4.62 -3.01 -9.53
N ALA A 182 3.90 -2.43 -8.56
CA ALA A 182 2.49 -2.10 -8.73
C ALA A 182 2.28 -1.07 -9.84
N MET A 183 3.19 -0.10 -9.96
CA MET A 183 3.15 0.94 -10.97
C MET A 183 3.34 0.38 -12.38
N PHE A 184 4.19 -0.62 -12.56
CA PHE A 184 4.48 -1.24 -13.86
C PHE A 184 3.59 -2.46 -14.16
N ASP A 185 2.73 -2.88 -13.25
CA ASP A 185 1.74 -3.94 -13.53
C ASP A 185 0.79 -3.52 -14.65
N GLU A 186 0.84 -4.24 -15.79
CA GLU A 186 0.13 -3.88 -17.03
C GLU A 186 0.51 -2.50 -17.63
N PHE A 187 1.79 -2.11 -17.57
CA PHE A 187 2.28 -0.86 -18.17
C PHE A 187 2.04 -0.83 -19.70
N PRO A 188 1.66 0.33 -20.30
CA PRO A 188 1.32 1.61 -19.67
C PRO A 188 -0.08 1.66 -19.08
N GLY A 189 -0.93 0.64 -19.29
CA GLY A 189 -2.27 0.50 -18.76
C GLY A 189 -3.31 1.42 -19.41
N GLN A 190 -4.53 1.38 -18.88
CA GLN A 190 -5.60 2.25 -19.33
C GLN A 190 -5.51 3.64 -18.69
N ASN A 191 -5.76 4.69 -19.50
CA ASN A 191 -5.74 6.07 -19.05
C ASN A 191 -6.86 6.36 -18.04
N GLY A 192 -6.54 7.05 -16.93
CA GLY A 192 -7.51 7.46 -15.90
C GLY A 192 -8.01 6.33 -14.99
N GLN A 193 -7.48 5.10 -15.12
CA GLN A 193 -7.91 3.98 -14.30
C GLN A 193 -7.24 3.99 -12.93
N VAL A 194 -8.03 3.70 -11.89
CA VAL A 194 -7.54 3.40 -10.54
C VAL A 194 -7.57 1.89 -10.33
N ARG A 195 -6.46 1.31 -9.92
CA ARG A 195 -6.32 -0.12 -9.62
C ARG A 195 -5.78 -0.33 -8.22
N THR A 196 -6.20 -1.43 -7.61
CA THR A 196 -5.62 -1.91 -6.36
C THR A 196 -4.78 -3.15 -6.65
N VAL A 197 -3.53 -3.12 -6.22
CA VAL A 197 -2.57 -4.22 -6.39
C VAL A 197 -2.18 -4.70 -5.00
N GLN A 198 -2.15 -6.01 -4.80
CA GLN A 198 -1.82 -6.62 -3.51
C GLN A 198 -0.62 -7.54 -3.65
N PHE A 199 0.26 -7.49 -2.66
CA PHE A 199 1.44 -8.36 -2.58
C PHE A 199 1.41 -9.15 -1.28
N ASP A 200 1.78 -10.41 -1.37
CA ASP A 200 2.08 -11.21 -0.20
C ASP A 200 3.35 -10.65 0.47
N ARG A 201 3.23 -10.31 1.76
CA ARG A 201 4.33 -9.67 2.49
C ARG A 201 5.52 -10.59 2.74
N LYS A 202 5.30 -11.91 2.79
CA LYS A 202 6.35 -12.90 3.06
C LYS A 202 7.11 -13.27 1.80
N THR A 203 6.40 -13.49 0.71
CA THR A 203 6.97 -13.97 -0.55
C THR A 203 7.26 -12.85 -1.55
N GLY A 204 6.67 -11.68 -1.36
CA GLY A 204 6.71 -10.58 -2.32
C GLY A 204 5.92 -10.88 -3.60
N ALA A 205 5.18 -11.98 -3.66
CA ALA A 205 4.42 -12.37 -4.83
C ALA A 205 3.19 -11.47 -5.02
N LEU A 206 2.84 -11.19 -6.27
CA LEU A 206 1.61 -10.50 -6.63
C LEU A 206 0.41 -11.42 -6.33
N ILE A 207 -0.54 -10.92 -5.52
CA ILE A 207 -1.81 -11.59 -5.28
C ILE A 207 -2.76 -11.15 -6.39
N LYS A 208 -2.97 -12.01 -7.38
CA LYS A 208 -3.98 -11.74 -8.42
C LYS A 208 -5.37 -11.85 -7.79
N LYS A 209 -6.15 -10.79 -7.92
CA LYS A 209 -7.61 -10.84 -7.77
C LYS A 209 -8.27 -11.08 -9.10
#